data_6bfb73d158b47697c79c69b12cab83dc
#
_entry.id   6bfb73d158b47697c79c69b12cab83dc
#
_cell.length_a   1.000
_cell.length_b   1.000
_cell.length_c   1.000
_cell.angle_alpha   90.00
_cell.angle_beta   90.00
_cell.angle_gamma   90.00
#
_symmetry.space_group_name_H-M   'P 1'
#
loop_
_entity.id
_entity.type
_entity.pdbx_description
1 polymer ?
#
loop_
_entity_poly.entity_id
_entity_poly.type
_entity_poly.pdbx_seq_one_letter_code
_entity_poly.pdbx_strand_id
1 'polypeptide(L)'
;MSFINTNEIINYVKARLGGSAHRIELDDEAINRLIHEQTLKTISTYFPLQKKVVVTMANRILDPLNRDEYFLPDMDEDVISIAQMIPPTSGFGVYINNNLTYQLNNNIGNTMLDGLGNILYLATFIPPNRIKVTPILPNNWQWFTLLVNVAHKDFITLTPGLREIVMKLALLDCKIDIFGIRSYFANLNTEFGQIELNLSGLESAISERDELIEKVRSKQLFSSTRKKVWRV
;
A
#
# COMPACT_ATOMS: atom_id res chain seq x y z
N MET A 1 -9.70 8.72 18.78
CA MET A 1 -9.44 7.46 18.08
C MET A 1 -8.00 7.07 18.35
N SER A 2 -7.76 5.90 18.93
CA SER A 2 -6.40 5.41 19.23
C SER A 2 -5.74 4.87 17.96
N PHE A 3 -4.44 5.13 17.81
CA PHE A 3 -3.61 4.54 16.75
C PHE A 3 -3.60 3.00 16.89
N ILE A 4 -3.34 2.31 15.78
CA ILE A 4 -3.20 0.86 15.77
C ILE A 4 -1.82 0.52 16.35
N ASN A 5 -1.78 -0.29 17.41
CA ASN A 5 -0.54 -0.70 18.05
C ASN A 5 -0.29 -2.20 17.77
N THR A 6 0.95 -2.54 17.47
CA THR A 6 1.38 -3.93 17.20
C THR A 6 1.03 -4.87 18.34
N ASN A 7 1.27 -4.46 19.60
CA ASN A 7 0.93 -5.29 20.77
C ASN A 7 -0.57 -5.57 20.88
N GLU A 8 -1.41 -4.65 20.44
CA GLU A 8 -2.85 -4.85 20.42
C GLU A 8 -3.25 -5.90 19.39
N ILE A 9 -2.59 -5.92 18.22
CA ILE A 9 -2.81 -6.92 17.18
C ILE A 9 -2.38 -8.31 17.70
N ILE A 10 -1.20 -8.40 18.31
CA ILE A 10 -0.69 -9.65 18.89
C ILE A 10 -1.66 -10.20 19.92
N ASN A 11 -2.12 -9.36 20.86
CA ASN A 11 -3.08 -9.76 21.90
C ASN A 11 -4.42 -10.20 21.28
N TYR A 12 -4.91 -9.51 20.25
CA TYR A 12 -6.13 -9.90 19.54
C TYR A 12 -5.97 -11.26 18.87
N VAL A 13 -4.87 -11.48 18.15
CA VAL A 13 -4.57 -12.75 17.46
C VAL A 13 -4.51 -13.90 18.49
N LYS A 14 -3.76 -13.73 19.58
CA LYS A 14 -3.65 -14.72 20.64
C LYS A 14 -5.00 -15.06 21.26
N ALA A 15 -5.79 -14.05 21.60
CA ALA A 15 -7.11 -14.27 22.18
C ALA A 15 -8.03 -15.07 21.25
N ARG A 16 -7.97 -14.80 19.93
CA ARG A 16 -8.78 -15.48 18.92
C ARG A 16 -8.28 -16.89 18.56
N LEU A 17 -6.99 -17.13 18.69
CA LEU A 17 -6.41 -18.47 18.51
C LEU A 17 -6.53 -19.37 19.76
N GLY A 18 -7.17 -18.87 20.82
CA GLY A 18 -7.38 -19.63 22.04
C GLY A 18 -6.22 -19.58 23.03
N GLY A 19 -5.33 -18.61 22.93
CA GLY A 19 -4.16 -18.43 23.78
C GLY A 19 -4.44 -18.24 25.27
N SER A 20 -5.70 -17.97 25.63
CA SER A 20 -6.15 -17.95 27.04
C SER A 20 -6.38 -19.34 27.63
N ALA A 21 -6.59 -20.36 26.80
CA ALA A 21 -6.89 -21.73 27.20
C ALA A 21 -5.79 -22.73 26.85
N HIS A 22 -5.05 -22.47 25.79
CA HIS A 22 -4.02 -23.36 25.26
C HIS A 22 -2.76 -22.61 24.86
N ARG A 23 -1.60 -23.29 24.89
CA ARG A 23 -0.36 -22.76 24.34
C ARG A 23 -0.47 -22.76 22.81
N ILE A 24 -0.26 -21.60 22.19
CA ILE A 24 -0.22 -21.45 20.73
C ILE A 24 1.17 -21.83 20.23
N GLU A 25 1.28 -22.44 19.06
CA GLU A 25 2.54 -22.86 18.43
C GLU A 25 3.41 -21.67 18.00
N LEU A 26 2.80 -20.50 17.78
CA LEU A 26 3.49 -19.27 17.43
C LEU A 26 3.81 -18.47 18.70
N ASP A 27 5.06 -18.10 18.88
CA ASP A 27 5.48 -17.14 19.89
C ASP A 27 5.21 -15.69 19.45
N ASP A 28 5.42 -14.74 20.35
CA ASP A 28 5.16 -13.32 20.09
C ASP A 28 6.04 -12.74 18.99
N GLU A 29 7.28 -13.23 18.90
CA GLU A 29 8.23 -12.78 17.87
C GLU A 29 7.81 -13.32 16.49
N ALA A 30 7.38 -14.55 16.39
CA ALA A 30 6.87 -15.14 15.15
C ALA A 30 5.59 -14.41 14.67
N ILE A 31 4.64 -14.17 15.59
CA ILE A 31 3.44 -13.41 15.28
C ILE A 31 3.82 -12.01 14.80
N ASN A 32 4.71 -11.31 15.52
CA ASN A 32 5.16 -9.97 15.15
C ASN A 32 5.79 -9.95 13.75
N ARG A 33 6.66 -10.90 13.45
CA ARG A 33 7.29 -11.04 12.14
C ARG A 33 6.24 -11.25 11.03
N LEU A 34 5.29 -12.17 11.23
CA LEU A 34 4.22 -12.46 10.27
C LEU A 34 3.36 -11.23 10.00
N ILE A 35 2.99 -10.49 11.04
CA ILE A 35 2.18 -9.28 10.91
C ILE A 35 2.93 -8.22 10.07
N HIS A 36 4.22 -8.02 10.31
CA HIS A 36 5.01 -7.04 9.55
C HIS A 36 5.32 -7.50 8.14
N GLU A 37 5.68 -8.77 7.93
CA GLU A 37 6.09 -9.27 6.63
C GLU A 37 4.92 -9.57 5.67
N GLN A 38 3.78 -9.97 6.20
CA GLN A 38 2.62 -10.34 5.38
C GLN A 38 1.49 -9.32 5.49
N THR A 39 0.96 -9.09 6.68
CA THR A 39 -0.22 -8.23 6.87
C THR A 39 0.08 -6.79 6.49
N LEU A 40 1.17 -6.20 7.00
CA LEU A 40 1.52 -4.80 6.74
C LEU A 40 1.85 -4.56 5.27
N LYS A 41 2.57 -5.49 4.62
CA LYS A 41 2.87 -5.40 3.19
C LYS A 41 1.60 -5.50 2.33
N THR A 42 0.70 -6.42 2.67
CA THR A 42 -0.59 -6.55 1.98
C THR A 42 -1.41 -5.26 2.10
N ILE A 43 -1.54 -4.72 3.33
CA ILE A 43 -2.25 -3.45 3.55
C ILE A 43 -1.58 -2.29 2.82
N SER A 44 -0.25 -2.21 2.82
CA SER A 44 0.49 -1.16 2.11
C SER A 44 0.24 -1.17 0.61
N THR A 45 0.02 -2.34 0.01
CA THR A 45 -0.30 -2.47 -1.42
C THR A 45 -1.64 -1.82 -1.76
N TYR A 46 -2.65 -1.96 -0.89
CA TYR A 46 -4.00 -1.42 -1.15
C TYR A 46 -4.22 -0.02 -0.57
N PHE A 47 -3.55 0.31 0.51
CA PHE A 47 -3.66 1.60 1.22
C PHE A 47 -2.27 2.18 1.49
N PRO A 48 -1.52 2.54 0.46
CA PRO A 48 -0.16 3.06 0.63
C PRO A 48 -0.17 4.41 1.35
N LEU A 49 0.92 4.70 2.04
CA LEU A 49 1.19 6.02 2.59
C LEU A 49 1.60 6.97 1.47
N GLN A 50 0.96 8.12 1.35
CA GLN A 50 1.30 9.12 0.36
C GLN A 50 2.28 10.15 0.93
N LYS A 51 3.43 10.30 0.27
CA LYS A 51 4.44 11.29 0.60
C LYS A 51 4.68 12.25 -0.57
N LYS A 52 4.91 13.51 -0.25
CA LYS A 52 5.35 14.51 -1.22
C LYS A 52 6.87 14.50 -1.29
N VAL A 53 7.40 14.34 -2.49
CA VAL A 53 8.85 14.31 -2.76
C VAL A 53 9.17 15.35 -3.80
N VAL A 54 10.14 16.20 -3.53
CA VAL A 54 10.63 17.20 -4.49
C VAL A 54 11.79 16.60 -5.26
N VAL A 55 11.68 16.59 -6.58
CA VAL A 55 12.75 16.15 -7.48
C VAL A 55 13.29 17.38 -8.17
N THR A 56 14.61 17.55 -8.12
CA THR A 56 15.31 18.67 -8.78
C THR A 56 15.91 18.23 -10.10
N MET A 57 16.26 19.17 -10.96
CA MET A 57 16.96 18.88 -12.22
C MET A 57 18.36 18.29 -11.99
N ALA A 58 18.96 18.48 -10.81
CA ALA A 58 20.19 17.81 -10.43
C ALA A 58 20.05 16.29 -10.32
N ASN A 59 18.83 15.78 -10.09
CA ASN A 59 18.55 14.35 -10.05
C ASN A 59 18.38 13.73 -11.46
N ARG A 60 18.46 14.54 -12.53
CA ARG A 60 18.32 14.06 -13.90
C ARG A 60 19.47 13.13 -14.28
N ILE A 61 19.15 12.04 -14.95
CA ILE A 61 20.16 11.14 -15.49
C ILE A 61 20.77 11.78 -16.75
N LEU A 62 22.08 11.99 -16.73
CA LEU A 62 22.82 12.66 -17.81
C LEU A 62 23.18 11.70 -18.96
N ASP A 63 22.31 10.75 -19.27
CA ASP A 63 22.47 9.87 -20.42
C ASP A 63 21.67 10.43 -21.59
N PRO A 64 22.28 10.60 -22.78
CA PRO A 64 21.57 11.06 -23.97
C PRO A 64 20.37 10.21 -24.38
N LEU A 65 20.36 8.91 -24.04
CA LEU A 65 19.28 7.98 -24.33
C LEU A 65 18.15 8.04 -23.30
N ASN A 66 18.42 8.53 -22.09
CA ASN A 66 17.49 8.52 -20.93
C ASN A 66 17.24 9.93 -20.38
N ARG A 67 17.10 10.91 -21.27
CA ARG A 67 16.90 12.33 -20.90
C ARG A 67 15.61 12.62 -20.12
N ASP A 68 14.70 11.71 -20.09
CA ASP A 68 13.42 11.75 -19.40
C ASP A 68 13.43 11.01 -18.06
N GLU A 69 14.59 10.46 -17.65
CA GLU A 69 14.75 9.75 -16.39
C GLU A 69 15.43 10.61 -15.32
N TYR A 70 14.98 10.41 -14.07
CA TYR A 70 15.47 11.08 -12.88
C TYR A 70 15.66 10.07 -11.76
N PHE A 71 16.64 10.31 -10.88
CA PHE A 71 16.74 9.59 -9.60
C PHE A 71 15.73 10.15 -8.61
N LEU A 72 15.05 9.26 -7.91
CA LEU A 72 14.31 9.67 -6.72
C LEU A 72 15.28 10.03 -5.60
N PRO A 73 15.00 11.08 -4.82
CA PRO A 73 15.73 11.31 -3.57
C PRO A 73 15.63 10.10 -2.65
N ASP A 74 16.68 9.88 -1.86
CA ASP A 74 16.68 8.77 -0.90
C ASP A 74 15.49 8.87 0.06
N MET A 75 14.77 7.79 0.17
CA MET A 75 13.64 7.64 1.08
C MET A 75 13.86 6.43 1.96
N ASP A 76 13.45 6.57 3.21
CA ASP A 76 13.56 5.48 4.18
C ASP A 76 12.54 4.36 3.94
N GLU A 77 11.49 4.62 3.17
CA GLU A 77 10.42 3.67 2.88
C GLU A 77 10.50 3.14 1.45
N ASP A 78 10.03 1.91 1.27
CA ASP A 78 9.95 1.29 -0.04
C ASP A 78 8.89 1.97 -0.91
N VAL A 79 9.30 2.43 -2.08
CA VAL A 79 8.41 3.04 -3.07
C VAL A 79 7.60 1.96 -3.78
N ILE A 80 6.28 2.10 -3.74
CA ILE A 80 5.36 1.20 -4.42
C ILE A 80 5.01 1.74 -5.82
N SER A 81 4.63 3.02 -5.89
CA SER A 81 4.22 3.66 -7.15
C SER A 81 4.22 5.18 -7.03
N ILE A 82 4.04 5.85 -8.16
CA ILE A 82 3.82 7.29 -8.21
C ILE A 82 2.33 7.54 -8.40
N ALA A 83 1.73 8.29 -7.47
CA ALA A 83 0.32 8.65 -7.53
C ALA A 83 0.05 9.83 -8.46
N GLN A 84 0.94 10.84 -8.43
CA GLN A 84 0.76 12.07 -9.18
C GLN A 84 2.07 12.83 -9.33
N MET A 85 2.23 13.53 -10.44
CA MET A 85 3.23 14.57 -10.64
C MET A 85 2.57 15.94 -10.55
N ILE A 86 3.20 16.85 -9.79
CA ILE A 86 2.75 18.23 -9.62
C ILE A 86 3.82 19.12 -10.22
N PRO A 87 3.52 19.83 -11.33
CA PRO A 87 4.46 20.74 -11.95
C PRO A 87 4.80 21.91 -11.00
N PRO A 88 5.95 22.57 -11.17
CA PRO A 88 6.26 23.76 -10.41
C PRO A 88 5.20 24.83 -10.74
N THR A 89 4.67 25.46 -9.72
CA THR A 89 3.83 26.65 -9.88
C THR A 89 4.73 27.78 -10.33
N SER A 90 4.86 27.98 -11.65
CA SER A 90 5.51 29.16 -12.18
C SER A 90 4.68 30.37 -11.73
N GLY A 91 5.33 31.39 -11.19
CA GLY A 91 4.79 32.57 -10.50
C GLY A 91 3.79 33.49 -11.23
N PHE A 92 2.99 32.96 -12.12
CA PHE A 92 1.77 33.59 -12.59
C PHE A 92 0.62 33.04 -11.74
N GLY A 93 0.10 33.86 -10.85
CA GLY A 93 -0.87 33.65 -9.81
C GLY A 93 -2.21 33.01 -10.21
N VAL A 94 -2.18 31.89 -10.84
CA VAL A 94 -3.33 31.00 -10.91
C VAL A 94 -3.18 30.00 -9.77
N TYR A 95 -3.71 30.35 -8.61
CA TYR A 95 -4.07 29.38 -7.59
C TYR A 95 -5.15 28.47 -8.15
N ILE A 96 -4.78 27.56 -9.03
CA ILE A 96 -5.64 26.45 -9.39
C ILE A 96 -5.62 25.55 -8.15
N ASN A 97 -6.74 25.57 -7.43
CA ASN A 97 -6.95 24.69 -6.31
C ASN A 97 -6.58 23.27 -6.74
N ASN A 98 -5.63 22.62 -6.07
CA ASN A 98 -5.10 21.31 -6.46
C ASN A 98 -6.19 20.26 -6.74
N ASN A 99 -7.37 20.42 -6.11
CA ASN A 99 -8.55 19.60 -6.38
C ASN A 99 -9.15 19.84 -7.77
N LEU A 100 -9.07 21.05 -8.30
CA LEU A 100 -9.63 21.39 -9.63
C LEU A 100 -8.74 20.84 -10.73
N THR A 101 -7.41 20.93 -10.60
CA THR A 101 -6.46 20.38 -11.57
C THR A 101 -6.57 18.86 -11.64
N TYR A 102 -6.78 18.19 -10.49
CA TYR A 102 -6.98 16.74 -10.44
C TYR A 102 -8.32 16.33 -11.08
N GLN A 103 -9.37 17.10 -10.89
CA GLN A 103 -10.68 16.85 -11.50
C GLN A 103 -10.70 17.15 -12.99
N LEU A 104 -10.03 18.20 -13.42
CA LEU A 104 -9.90 18.58 -14.84
C LEU A 104 -9.10 17.53 -15.61
N ASN A 105 -8.00 17.02 -15.05
CA ASN A 105 -7.18 15.98 -15.69
C ASN A 105 -7.90 14.63 -15.81
N ASN A 106 -8.89 14.34 -14.95
CA ASN A 106 -9.58 13.05 -14.97
C ASN A 106 -10.96 13.06 -15.65
N ASN A 107 -11.65 14.19 -15.77
CA ASN A 107 -13.05 14.26 -16.17
C ASN A 107 -13.38 15.12 -17.37
N ILE A 108 -12.56 16.11 -17.66
CA ILE A 108 -12.76 16.94 -18.84
C ILE A 108 -11.67 16.51 -19.79
N GLY A 109 -12.07 15.70 -20.76
CA GLY A 109 -11.16 15.34 -21.84
C GLY A 109 -10.41 16.58 -22.30
N ASN A 110 -9.18 16.42 -22.67
CA ASN A 110 -8.17 17.41 -23.03
C ASN A 110 -8.65 18.59 -23.90
N THR A 111 -9.88 18.55 -24.38
CA THR A 111 -10.46 19.50 -25.34
C THR A 111 -10.66 20.93 -24.83
N MET A 112 -10.82 21.15 -23.51
CA MET A 112 -10.94 22.53 -22.98
C MET A 112 -9.61 23.15 -22.56
N LEU A 113 -8.60 22.34 -22.27
CA LEU A 113 -7.28 22.80 -21.85
C LEU A 113 -6.26 22.87 -23.01
N ASP A 114 -6.52 22.21 -24.12
CA ASP A 114 -5.69 22.27 -25.33
C ASP A 114 -5.49 23.70 -25.84
N GLY A 115 -6.46 24.57 -25.58
CA GLY A 115 -6.34 26.03 -25.90
C GLY A 115 -5.41 26.81 -24.97
N LEU A 116 -5.03 26.26 -23.79
CA LEU A 116 -4.18 26.89 -22.79
C LEU A 116 -2.77 26.29 -22.71
N GLY A 117 -2.44 25.30 -23.56
CA GLY A 117 -1.11 24.70 -23.62
C GLY A 117 -0.76 23.86 -22.39
N ASN A 118 -1.73 23.30 -21.68
CA ASN A 118 -1.49 22.43 -20.53
C ASN A 118 -1.08 21.02 -20.98
N ILE A 119 0.22 20.81 -21.03
CA ILE A 119 0.79 19.48 -21.27
C ILE A 119 0.59 18.63 -20.00
N LEU A 120 -0.03 17.46 -20.16
CA LEU A 120 -0.14 16.48 -19.08
C LEU A 120 1.20 15.73 -18.94
N TYR A 121 1.88 15.92 -17.81
CA TYR A 121 3.08 15.18 -17.50
C TYR A 121 2.74 13.94 -16.68
N LEU A 122 3.23 12.79 -17.15
CA LEU A 122 3.10 11.50 -16.47
C LEU A 122 4.45 11.09 -15.93
N ALA A 123 4.48 10.67 -14.67
CA ALA A 123 5.66 10.10 -14.04
C ALA A 123 5.43 8.61 -13.77
N THR A 124 6.33 7.77 -14.26
CA THR A 124 6.30 6.32 -14.06
C THR A 124 7.49 5.90 -13.21
N PHE A 125 7.25 5.06 -12.20
CA PHE A 125 8.29 4.51 -11.36
C PHE A 125 9.03 3.38 -12.08
N ILE A 126 10.37 3.42 -12.04
CA ILE A 126 11.26 2.39 -12.56
C ILE A 126 12.11 1.91 -11.38
N PRO A 127 11.86 0.71 -10.87
CA PRO A 127 12.66 0.16 -9.78
C PRO A 127 14.16 0.11 -10.11
N PRO A 128 15.05 0.26 -9.13
CA PRO A 128 14.75 0.41 -7.71
C PRO A 128 14.48 1.86 -7.29
N ASN A 129 15.02 2.87 -8.00
CA ASN A 129 15.08 4.26 -7.52
C ASN A 129 15.04 5.29 -8.67
N ARG A 130 14.37 4.98 -9.77
CA ARG A 130 14.27 5.88 -10.91
C ARG A 130 12.84 6.19 -11.25
N ILE A 131 12.65 7.33 -11.90
CA ILE A 131 11.37 7.73 -12.46
C ILE A 131 11.58 8.17 -13.92
N LYS A 132 10.62 7.87 -14.75
CA LYS A 132 10.53 8.35 -16.12
C LYS A 132 9.39 9.34 -16.23
N VAL A 133 9.67 10.50 -16.81
CA VAL A 133 8.67 11.58 -17.00
C VAL A 133 8.39 11.77 -18.47
N THR A 134 7.12 11.70 -18.85
CA THR A 134 6.68 11.84 -20.24
C THR A 134 5.58 12.92 -20.31
N PRO A 135 5.67 13.88 -21.22
CA PRO A 135 6.79 14.19 -22.11
C PRO A 135 8.03 14.74 -21.38
N ILE A 136 9.13 14.91 -22.11
CA ILE A 136 10.37 15.49 -21.56
C ILE A 136 10.10 16.85 -20.97
N LEU A 137 10.61 17.10 -19.75
CA LEU A 137 10.39 18.34 -19.05
C LEU A 137 11.07 19.53 -19.71
N PRO A 138 10.44 20.72 -19.69
CA PRO A 138 11.06 21.93 -20.16
C PRO A 138 12.34 22.27 -19.40
N ASN A 139 13.36 22.75 -20.09
CA ASN A 139 14.66 23.07 -19.47
C ASN A 139 14.61 24.23 -18.46
N ASN A 140 13.54 25.02 -18.45
CA ASN A 140 13.34 26.12 -17.50
C ASN A 140 12.78 25.65 -16.13
N TRP A 141 12.38 24.41 -16.01
CA TRP A 141 11.97 23.86 -14.72
C TRP A 141 13.21 23.50 -13.91
N GLN A 142 13.26 23.96 -12.66
CA GLN A 142 14.36 23.65 -11.74
C GLN A 142 14.02 22.48 -10.82
N TRP A 143 12.73 22.26 -10.59
CA TRP A 143 12.20 21.20 -9.73
C TRP A 143 10.76 20.86 -10.10
N PHE A 144 10.28 19.73 -9.63
CA PHE A 144 8.87 19.33 -9.65
C PHE A 144 8.58 18.49 -8.41
N THR A 145 7.32 18.36 -8.07
CA THR A 145 6.90 17.57 -6.90
C THR A 145 6.19 16.31 -7.35
N LEU A 146 6.51 15.19 -6.71
CA LEU A 146 5.81 13.92 -6.86
C LEU A 146 5.01 13.61 -5.61
N LEU A 147 3.83 13.07 -5.81
CA LEU A 147 3.08 12.36 -4.79
C LEU A 147 3.40 10.87 -4.96
N VAL A 148 4.16 10.31 -4.02
CA VAL A 148 4.69 8.95 -4.09
C VAL A 148 3.94 8.08 -3.10
N ASN A 149 3.52 6.92 -3.53
CA ASN A 149 2.95 5.88 -2.68
C ASN A 149 4.09 5.03 -2.13
N VAL A 150 4.23 5.01 -0.82
CA VAL A 150 5.27 4.24 -0.12
C VAL A 150 4.65 3.21 0.82
N ALA A 151 5.41 2.16 1.14
CA ALA A 151 4.99 1.17 2.11
C ALA A 151 4.95 1.76 3.53
N HIS A 152 4.03 1.27 4.35
CA HIS A 152 4.02 1.58 5.77
C HIS A 152 5.15 0.83 6.47
N LYS A 153 5.91 1.52 7.33
CA LYS A 153 6.91 0.88 8.21
C LYS A 153 6.24 0.28 9.45
N ASP A 154 5.20 0.96 9.94
CA ASP A 154 4.51 0.62 11.17
C ASP A 154 2.99 0.78 11.01
N PHE A 155 2.24 0.09 11.86
CA PHE A 155 0.78 0.19 11.93
C PHE A 155 0.28 1.57 12.41
N ILE A 156 1.12 2.35 13.07
CA ILE A 156 0.79 3.71 13.57
C ILE A 156 0.44 4.66 12.43
N THR A 157 1.04 4.46 11.26
CA THR A 157 0.79 5.31 10.08
C THR A 157 -0.52 4.97 9.35
N LEU A 158 -1.19 3.88 9.74
CA LEU A 158 -2.46 3.47 9.16
C LEU A 158 -3.63 4.29 9.73
N THR A 159 -4.62 4.55 8.88
CA THR A 159 -5.85 5.22 9.33
C THR A 159 -6.62 4.33 10.30
N PRO A 160 -7.19 4.88 11.39
CA PRO A 160 -7.95 4.10 12.38
C PRO A 160 -9.12 3.31 11.79
N GLY A 161 -9.67 3.75 10.65
CA GLY A 161 -10.75 3.03 9.94
C GLY A 161 -10.34 1.67 9.36
N LEU A 162 -9.04 1.40 9.21
CA LEU A 162 -8.52 0.12 8.74
C LEU A 162 -8.30 -0.90 9.86
N ARG A 163 -8.47 -0.51 11.13
CA ARG A 163 -8.16 -1.34 12.29
C ARG A 163 -8.80 -2.73 12.23
N GLU A 164 -10.08 -2.78 11.95
CA GLU A 164 -10.81 -4.06 11.90
C GLU A 164 -10.29 -4.97 10.78
N ILE A 165 -9.96 -4.40 9.64
CA ILE A 165 -9.41 -5.12 8.48
C ILE A 165 -8.03 -5.68 8.83
N VAL A 166 -7.16 -4.84 9.43
CA VAL A 166 -5.82 -5.24 9.87
C VAL A 166 -5.89 -6.38 10.88
N MET A 167 -6.76 -6.28 11.90
CA MET A 167 -6.94 -7.31 12.90
C MET A 167 -7.38 -8.66 12.30
N LYS A 168 -8.36 -8.61 11.39
CA LYS A 168 -8.85 -9.82 10.72
C LYS A 168 -7.78 -10.42 9.81
N LEU A 169 -7.08 -9.60 9.04
CA LEU A 169 -6.03 -10.07 8.13
C LEU A 169 -4.88 -10.71 8.91
N ALA A 170 -4.42 -10.06 9.99
CA ALA A 170 -3.37 -10.60 10.86
C ALA A 170 -3.77 -11.96 11.47
N LEU A 171 -5.03 -12.11 11.90
CA LEU A 171 -5.54 -13.39 12.40
C LEU A 171 -5.51 -14.48 11.33
N LEU A 172 -5.91 -14.14 10.09
CA LEU A 172 -5.93 -15.10 8.97
C LEU A 172 -4.52 -15.49 8.54
N ASP A 173 -3.59 -14.52 8.46
CA ASP A 173 -2.18 -14.79 8.16
C ASP A 173 -1.57 -15.75 9.20
N CYS A 174 -1.83 -15.55 10.50
CA CYS A 174 -1.37 -16.46 11.55
C CYS A 174 -2.05 -17.84 11.50
N LYS A 175 -3.34 -17.91 11.14
CA LYS A 175 -4.04 -19.21 10.95
C LYS A 175 -3.42 -20.01 9.80
N ILE A 176 -3.06 -19.36 8.70
CA ILE A 176 -2.44 -20.00 7.54
C ILE A 176 -1.08 -20.59 7.94
N ASP A 177 -0.29 -19.86 8.71
CA ASP A 177 1.03 -20.33 9.17
C ASP A 177 0.88 -21.53 10.12
N ILE A 178 -0.05 -21.47 11.07
CA ILE A 178 -0.37 -22.60 11.95
C ILE A 178 -0.86 -23.82 11.15
N PHE A 179 -1.68 -23.59 10.11
CA PHE A 179 -2.11 -24.66 9.21
C PHE A 179 -0.91 -25.32 8.53
N GLY A 180 0.05 -24.53 8.03
CA GLY A 180 1.29 -25.04 7.46
C GLY A 180 2.08 -25.90 8.44
N ILE A 181 2.23 -25.46 9.70
CA ILE A 181 2.92 -26.21 10.74
C ILE A 181 2.18 -27.52 11.06
N ARG A 182 0.88 -27.45 11.31
CA ARG A 182 0.07 -28.62 11.70
C ARG A 182 -0.11 -29.64 10.58
N SER A 183 -0.18 -29.19 9.32
CA SER A 183 -0.31 -30.10 8.18
C SER A 183 0.90 -31.02 8.04
N TYR A 184 2.08 -30.59 8.48
CA TYR A 184 3.29 -31.43 8.55
C TYR A 184 3.12 -32.61 9.52
N PHE A 185 2.32 -32.42 10.58
CA PHE A 185 2.10 -33.41 11.61
C PHE A 185 0.76 -34.15 11.49
N ALA A 186 -0.07 -33.80 10.47
CA ALA A 186 -1.41 -34.37 10.32
C ALA A 186 -1.45 -35.89 10.15
N ASN A 187 -0.36 -36.51 9.68
CA ASN A 187 -0.22 -37.95 9.42
C ASN A 187 0.87 -38.58 10.24
N LEU A 188 1.13 -38.09 11.46
CA LEU A 188 2.12 -38.70 12.34
C LEU A 188 1.60 -40.02 12.89
N ASN A 189 2.13 -41.12 12.35
CA ASN A 189 1.96 -42.45 12.91
C ASN A 189 2.91 -42.59 14.11
N THR A 190 2.37 -42.62 15.31
CA THR A 190 3.12 -42.92 16.51
C THR A 190 2.96 -44.42 16.87
N GLU A 191 3.87 -44.95 17.66
CA GLU A 191 3.74 -46.34 18.20
C GLU A 191 2.44 -46.56 18.99
N PHE A 192 1.77 -45.48 19.42
CA PHE A 192 0.56 -45.50 20.24
C PHE A 192 -0.73 -45.24 19.44
N GLY A 193 -0.63 -45.02 18.11
CA GLY A 193 -1.76 -44.77 17.24
C GLY A 193 -1.57 -43.55 16.30
N GLN A 194 -2.53 -43.38 15.41
CA GLN A 194 -2.58 -42.27 14.49
C GLN A 194 -3.21 -41.05 15.18
N ILE A 195 -2.51 -39.93 15.20
CA ILE A 195 -3.02 -38.67 15.72
C ILE A 195 -3.63 -37.91 14.55
N GLU A 196 -4.96 -37.78 14.49
CA GLU A 196 -5.66 -36.92 13.55
C GLU A 196 -5.83 -35.54 14.15
N LEU A 197 -5.18 -34.54 13.53
CA LEU A 197 -5.38 -33.13 13.87
C LEU A 197 -6.56 -32.57 13.12
N ASN A 198 -7.50 -31.96 13.83
CA ASN A 198 -8.61 -31.25 13.16
C ASN A 198 -8.11 -29.96 12.54
N LEU A 199 -7.93 -29.97 11.23
CA LEU A 199 -7.42 -28.84 10.43
C LEU A 199 -8.53 -28.02 9.75
N SER A 200 -9.79 -28.47 9.79
CA SER A 200 -10.90 -27.87 9.01
C SER A 200 -11.09 -26.37 9.25
N GLY A 201 -10.94 -25.91 10.50
CA GLY A 201 -11.06 -24.49 10.86
C GLY A 201 -9.85 -23.63 10.46
N LEU A 202 -8.74 -24.25 10.05
CA LEU A 202 -7.54 -23.56 9.58
C LEU A 202 -7.45 -23.55 8.06
N GLU A 203 -7.95 -24.61 7.41
CA GLU A 203 -7.96 -24.75 5.95
C GLU A 203 -8.78 -23.64 5.27
N SER A 204 -9.91 -23.24 5.86
CA SER A 204 -10.74 -22.15 5.35
C SER A 204 -10.05 -20.78 5.41
N ALA A 205 -8.98 -20.63 6.19
CA ALA A 205 -8.32 -19.34 6.39
C ALA A 205 -7.74 -18.74 5.09
N ILE A 206 -7.30 -19.59 4.16
CA ILE A 206 -6.76 -19.14 2.86
C ILE A 206 -7.88 -18.49 2.04
N SER A 207 -9.03 -19.17 1.90
CA SER A 207 -10.16 -18.65 1.16
C SER A 207 -10.78 -17.41 1.83
N GLU A 208 -10.86 -17.39 3.16
CA GLU A 208 -11.33 -16.24 3.93
C GLU A 208 -10.41 -15.01 3.75
N ARG A 209 -9.09 -15.25 3.67
CA ARG A 209 -8.10 -14.19 3.40
C ARG A 209 -8.30 -13.58 2.02
N ASP A 210 -8.44 -14.42 1.00
CA ASP A 210 -8.63 -13.96 -0.37
C ASP A 210 -9.95 -13.19 -0.53
N GLU A 211 -11.02 -13.66 0.10
CA GLU A 211 -12.28 -12.92 0.16
C GLU A 211 -12.16 -11.57 0.87
N LEU A 212 -11.40 -11.51 1.97
CA LEU A 212 -11.18 -10.26 2.69
C LEU A 212 -10.42 -9.26 1.82
N ILE A 213 -9.37 -9.72 1.13
CA ILE A 213 -8.58 -8.90 0.21
C ILE A 213 -9.47 -8.39 -0.94
N GLU A 214 -10.30 -9.25 -1.53
CA GLU A 214 -11.20 -8.83 -2.62
C GLU A 214 -12.24 -7.81 -2.14
N LYS A 215 -12.79 -7.98 -0.93
CA LYS A 215 -13.67 -6.98 -0.30
C LYS A 215 -12.98 -5.63 -0.07
N VAL A 216 -11.71 -5.66 0.33
CA VAL A 216 -10.88 -4.46 0.50
C VAL A 216 -10.68 -3.78 -0.86
N ARG A 217 -10.31 -4.54 -1.87
CA ARG A 217 -10.10 -4.07 -3.23
C ARG A 217 -11.36 -3.43 -3.83
N SER A 218 -12.50 -4.09 -3.70
CA SER A 218 -13.78 -3.59 -4.20
C SER A 218 -14.23 -2.30 -3.50
N LYS A 219 -14.04 -2.19 -2.16
CA LYS A 219 -14.35 -0.98 -1.40
C LYS A 219 -13.45 0.19 -1.79
N GLN A 220 -12.17 -0.05 -2.09
CA GLN A 220 -11.26 0.99 -2.54
C GLN A 220 -11.70 1.56 -3.89
N LEU A 221 -12.11 0.71 -4.83
CA LEU A 221 -12.65 1.12 -6.12
C LEU A 221 -13.93 1.98 -5.94
N PHE A 222 -14.84 1.56 -5.08
CA PHE A 222 -16.07 2.32 -4.78
C PHE A 222 -15.78 3.65 -4.08
N SER A 223 -14.83 3.71 -3.16
CA SER A 223 -14.48 4.97 -2.48
C SER A 223 -13.85 5.98 -3.44
N SER A 224 -13.04 5.54 -4.38
CA SER A 224 -12.48 6.39 -5.43
C SER A 224 -13.55 6.96 -6.36
N THR A 225 -14.59 6.19 -6.64
CA THR A 225 -15.70 6.59 -7.51
C THR A 225 -16.67 7.53 -6.78
N ARG A 226 -16.92 7.33 -5.48
CA ARG A 226 -17.80 8.20 -4.68
C ARG A 226 -17.27 9.61 -4.42
N LYS A 227 -15.94 9.81 -4.42
CA LYS A 227 -15.35 11.15 -4.31
C LYS A 227 -15.62 12.04 -5.53
N LYS A 228 -16.17 11.50 -6.62
CA LYS A 228 -16.46 12.21 -7.85
C LYS A 228 -17.85 12.85 -7.92
N VAL A 229 -18.73 12.64 -6.94
CA VAL A 229 -20.07 13.23 -6.94
C VAL A 229 -20.16 14.30 -5.86
N TRP A 230 -19.61 15.49 -6.14
CA TRP A 230 -20.04 16.68 -5.43
C TRP A 230 -21.33 17.15 -6.12
N ARG A 231 -22.43 17.11 -5.38
CA ARG A 231 -23.64 17.83 -5.77
C ARG A 231 -23.34 19.33 -5.61
N VAL A 232 -23.51 20.06 -6.68
CA VAL A 232 -23.67 21.51 -6.71
C VAL A 232 -24.99 21.86 -6.02
#